data_788a4f38712b856735bbba118ed0f3d0
#
_entry.id   788a4f38712b856735bbba118ed0f3d0
#
_cell.length_a   1.000
_cell.length_b   1.000
_cell.length_c   1.000
_cell.angle_alpha   90.00
_cell.angle_beta   90.00
_cell.angle_gamma   90.00
#
_symmetry.space_group_name_H-M   'P 1'
#
loop_
_entity.id
_entity.type
_entity.pdbx_description
1 polymer ?
#
loop_
_entity_poly.entity_id
_entity_poly.type
_entity_poly.pdbx_seq_one_letter_code
_entity_poly.pdbx_strand_id
1 'polypeptide(L)'
;MITHGATGTGEPSPRRETPGFDPAWLALREPADAAARDTGLLEPLRAALPPAGPLTIWDLGCGTGSMGRWLSGRLRGPQHWVLYDTDPRLLDAACGDTWTSADGEPVTVETRKGDIGSLRAADLVGASLVTASALLDVLTAAEVEAIAAATACPALLTLSVVGRVRLFPSDPLDADLAAAFDAHQRRDGLLGPAAAGAAADAFARRGATVLTRPSPWRLGPGQDELIIAWLRGWVAAAVEQRPDLTPEADAYLGRRLDACAAGGLAVEVHHVDLLAVPGGSR
;
A
#
# COMPACT_ATOMS: atom_id res chain seq x y z
N MET A 1 15.12 -55.12 12.82
CA MET A 1 14.84 -53.99 13.73
C MET A 1 14.79 -52.74 12.85
N ILE A 2 13.56 -52.31 12.48
CA ILE A 2 13.33 -51.24 11.51
C ILE A 2 12.88 -50.05 12.31
N THR A 3 13.66 -48.98 12.33
CA THR A 3 13.31 -47.71 12.97
C THR A 3 12.61 -46.80 11.94
N HIS A 4 11.35 -46.49 12.21
CA HIS A 4 10.54 -45.54 11.47
C HIS A 4 11.04 -44.13 11.74
N GLY A 5 11.43 -43.40 10.67
CA GLY A 5 11.63 -41.96 10.68
C GLY A 5 10.29 -41.24 10.63
N ALA A 6 10.01 -40.43 11.63
CA ALA A 6 8.84 -39.56 11.68
C ALA A 6 9.09 -38.37 10.75
N THR A 7 8.28 -38.24 9.68
CA THR A 7 8.16 -37.02 8.87
C THR A 7 7.30 -36.02 9.63
N GLY A 8 7.95 -35.02 10.21
CA GLY A 8 7.25 -33.88 10.80
C GLY A 8 6.66 -33.02 9.70
N THR A 9 5.34 -33.09 9.53
CA THR A 9 4.56 -32.09 8.80
C THR A 9 4.49 -30.83 9.70
N GLY A 10 5.34 -29.84 9.37
CA GLY A 10 5.25 -28.54 10.02
C GLY A 10 3.93 -27.88 9.66
N GLU A 11 3.00 -27.82 10.61
CA GLU A 11 1.85 -26.94 10.50
C GLU A 11 2.34 -25.49 10.43
N PRO A 12 1.77 -24.66 9.55
CA PRO A 12 2.10 -23.24 9.53
C PRO A 12 1.67 -22.62 10.87
N SER A 13 2.60 -21.95 11.54
CA SER A 13 2.32 -21.21 12.77
C SER A 13 1.14 -20.25 12.53
N PRO A 14 0.17 -20.16 13.46
CA PRO A 14 -0.93 -19.22 13.31
C PRO A 14 -0.35 -17.81 13.22
N ARG A 15 -0.71 -17.08 12.12
CA ARG A 15 -0.35 -15.67 11.98
C ARG A 15 -0.93 -14.91 13.18
N ARG A 16 -0.11 -14.06 13.80
CA ARG A 16 -0.63 -13.05 14.71
C ARG A 16 -1.67 -12.25 13.94
N GLU A 17 -2.86 -12.11 14.50
CA GLU A 17 -3.85 -11.16 14.00
C GLU A 17 -3.19 -9.78 14.05
N THR A 18 -2.76 -9.27 12.90
CA THR A 18 -2.34 -7.88 12.77
C THR A 18 -3.56 -7.04 13.14
N PRO A 19 -3.48 -6.09 14.09
CA PRO A 19 -4.59 -5.19 14.35
C PRO A 19 -5.00 -4.55 13.03
N GLY A 20 -6.28 -4.73 12.63
CA GLY A 20 -6.77 -4.17 11.37
C GLY A 20 -6.60 -2.65 11.36
N PHE A 21 -6.43 -2.06 10.18
CA PHE A 21 -6.37 -0.60 10.05
C PHE A 21 -7.70 0.02 10.48
N ASP A 22 -7.62 1.18 11.16
CA ASP A 22 -8.80 1.95 11.53
C ASP A 22 -9.39 2.61 10.26
N PRO A 23 -10.70 2.40 9.95
CA PRO A 23 -11.36 3.07 8.85
C PRO A 23 -11.27 4.60 8.91
N ALA A 24 -11.28 5.19 10.13
CA ALA A 24 -11.12 6.61 10.30
C ALA A 24 -9.73 7.12 9.88
N TRP A 25 -8.68 6.35 10.18
CA TRP A 25 -7.33 6.62 9.70
C TRP A 25 -7.25 6.56 8.17
N LEU A 26 -7.86 5.55 7.55
CA LEU A 26 -7.87 5.40 6.10
C LEU A 26 -8.63 6.55 5.41
N ALA A 27 -9.75 6.98 5.98
CA ALA A 27 -10.50 8.13 5.47
C ALA A 27 -9.71 9.44 5.61
N LEU A 28 -9.01 9.62 6.73
CA LEU A 28 -8.21 10.83 7.01
C LEU A 28 -7.06 10.99 6.02
N ARG A 29 -6.39 9.89 5.64
CA ARG A 29 -5.24 9.92 4.73
C ARG A 29 -5.62 9.97 3.25
N GLU A 30 -6.83 9.56 2.87
CA GLU A 30 -7.24 9.37 1.48
C GLU A 30 -7.02 10.60 0.58
N PRO A 31 -7.32 11.86 1.00
CA PRO A 31 -7.01 13.03 0.17
C PRO A 31 -5.51 13.21 -0.11
N ALA A 32 -4.66 12.94 0.87
CA ALA A 32 -3.20 13.01 0.71
C ALA A 32 -2.69 11.90 -0.20
N ASP A 33 -3.22 10.68 -0.05
CA ASP A 33 -2.95 9.54 -0.95
C ASP A 33 -3.31 9.89 -2.40
N ALA A 34 -4.51 10.41 -2.60
CA ALA A 34 -5.01 10.79 -3.92
C ALA A 34 -4.14 11.87 -4.60
N ALA A 35 -3.66 12.85 -3.81
CA ALA A 35 -2.79 13.92 -4.28
C ALA A 35 -1.36 13.44 -4.57
N ALA A 36 -0.88 12.42 -3.86
CA ALA A 36 0.48 11.91 -3.98
C ALA A 36 0.66 10.92 -5.13
N ARG A 37 -0.38 10.13 -5.47
CA ARG A 37 -0.30 9.14 -6.56
C ARG A 37 0.14 9.78 -7.87
N ASP A 38 1.16 9.20 -8.51
CA ASP A 38 1.73 9.73 -9.74
C ASP A 38 0.80 9.51 -10.95
N THR A 39 0.34 10.62 -11.52
CA THR A 39 -0.53 10.59 -12.72
C THR A 39 0.23 10.30 -14.01
N GLY A 40 1.55 10.40 -14.01
CA GLY A 40 2.40 10.08 -15.16
C GLY A 40 2.42 8.59 -15.51
N LEU A 41 2.03 7.72 -14.56
CA LEU A 41 1.84 6.29 -14.83
C LEU A 41 0.50 5.96 -15.52
N LEU A 42 -0.45 6.88 -15.58
CA LEU A 42 -1.77 6.62 -16.17
C LEU A 42 -1.71 6.43 -17.68
N GLU A 43 -0.87 7.16 -18.39
CA GLU A 43 -0.74 7.02 -19.86
C GLU A 43 -0.17 5.64 -20.24
N PRO A 44 0.98 5.21 -19.71
CA PRO A 44 1.48 3.86 -19.99
C PRO A 44 0.56 2.76 -19.47
N LEU A 45 -0.16 2.97 -18.35
CA LEU A 45 -1.19 2.05 -17.89
C LEU A 45 -2.31 1.88 -18.93
N ARG A 46 -2.90 2.99 -19.40
CA ARG A 46 -3.97 2.96 -20.39
C ARG A 46 -3.53 2.30 -21.70
N ALA A 47 -2.29 2.53 -22.12
CA ALA A 47 -1.73 1.88 -23.30
C ALA A 47 -1.56 0.35 -23.14
N ALA A 48 -1.41 -0.13 -21.90
CA ALA A 48 -1.25 -1.55 -21.58
C ALA A 48 -2.59 -2.28 -21.34
N LEU A 49 -3.68 -1.53 -21.12
CA LEU A 49 -5.01 -2.12 -20.92
C LEU A 49 -5.64 -2.57 -22.25
N PRO A 50 -6.60 -3.52 -22.22
CA PRO A 50 -7.38 -3.88 -23.39
C PRO A 50 -8.01 -2.63 -24.05
N PRO A 51 -7.91 -2.49 -25.36
CA PRO A 51 -8.37 -1.27 -26.07
C PRO A 51 -9.90 -1.14 -26.12
N ALA A 52 -10.63 -2.21 -25.85
CA ALA A 52 -12.09 -2.25 -25.84
C ALA A 52 -12.62 -3.35 -24.90
N GLY A 53 -13.87 -3.20 -24.48
CA GLY A 53 -14.56 -4.12 -23.58
C GLY A 53 -14.50 -3.69 -22.10
N PRO A 54 -15.22 -4.42 -21.23
CA PRO A 54 -15.22 -4.15 -19.80
C PRO A 54 -13.85 -4.48 -19.18
N LEU A 55 -13.42 -3.67 -18.23
CA LEU A 55 -12.22 -3.92 -17.43
C LEU A 55 -12.61 -4.66 -16.14
N THR A 56 -11.99 -5.79 -15.86
CA THR A 56 -12.05 -6.43 -14.54
C THR A 56 -10.79 -6.07 -13.75
N ILE A 57 -10.97 -5.37 -12.63
CA ILE A 57 -9.86 -4.79 -11.84
C ILE A 57 -9.89 -5.38 -10.44
N TRP A 58 -8.79 -5.98 -10.03
CA TRP A 58 -8.62 -6.49 -8.68
C TRP A 58 -7.80 -5.50 -7.84
N ASP A 59 -8.36 -5.05 -6.72
CA ASP A 59 -7.68 -4.19 -5.76
C ASP A 59 -7.30 -4.99 -4.52
N LEU A 60 -6.03 -5.31 -4.40
CA LEU A 60 -5.48 -6.17 -3.35
C LEU A 60 -5.15 -5.34 -2.11
N GLY A 61 -5.64 -5.78 -0.93
CA GLY A 61 -5.56 -5.00 0.29
C GLY A 61 -6.29 -3.66 0.13
N CYS A 62 -7.49 -3.71 -0.42
CA CYS A 62 -8.24 -2.53 -0.87
C CYS A 62 -8.58 -1.55 0.26
N GLY A 63 -8.54 -1.99 1.52
CA GLY A 63 -8.98 -1.18 2.65
C GLY A 63 -10.42 -0.71 2.45
N THR A 64 -10.64 0.59 2.56
CA THR A 64 -11.94 1.23 2.33
C THR A 64 -12.20 1.60 0.86
N GLY A 65 -11.39 1.12 -0.10
CA GLY A 65 -11.60 1.32 -1.53
C GLY A 65 -11.04 2.62 -2.12
N SER A 66 -10.11 3.29 -1.45
CA SER A 66 -9.55 4.58 -1.89
C SER A 66 -8.88 4.54 -3.26
N MET A 67 -8.24 3.40 -3.61
CA MET A 67 -7.61 3.22 -4.92
C MET A 67 -8.65 3.16 -6.03
N GLY A 68 -9.74 2.43 -5.81
CA GLY A 68 -10.84 2.33 -6.76
C GLY A 68 -11.52 3.69 -6.98
N ARG A 69 -11.83 4.44 -5.92
CA ARG A 69 -12.37 5.81 -6.03
C ARG A 69 -11.45 6.73 -6.83
N TRP A 70 -10.14 6.62 -6.60
CA TRP A 70 -9.18 7.45 -7.33
C TRP A 70 -9.03 7.05 -8.80
N LEU A 71 -8.97 5.75 -9.10
CA LEU A 71 -8.60 5.27 -10.44
C LEU A 71 -9.81 5.10 -11.37
N SER A 72 -11.00 4.73 -10.86
CA SER A 72 -12.19 4.48 -11.70
C SER A 72 -12.52 5.65 -12.61
N GLY A 73 -12.56 6.89 -12.08
CA GLY A 73 -12.80 8.10 -12.85
C GLY A 73 -11.66 8.52 -13.79
N ARG A 74 -10.59 7.74 -13.86
CA ARG A 74 -9.42 7.96 -14.74
C ARG A 74 -9.27 6.91 -15.82
N LEU A 75 -10.07 5.85 -15.77
CA LEU A 75 -10.15 4.80 -16.79
C LEU A 75 -11.48 4.89 -17.53
N ARG A 76 -11.45 4.62 -18.84
CA ARG A 76 -12.64 4.63 -19.72
C ARG A 76 -13.27 3.24 -19.79
N GLY A 77 -14.53 3.24 -20.20
CA GLY A 77 -15.33 2.03 -20.43
C GLY A 77 -15.95 1.45 -19.17
N PRO A 78 -16.79 0.43 -19.33
CA PRO A 78 -17.37 -0.29 -18.19
C PRO A 78 -16.30 -0.94 -17.33
N GLN A 79 -16.47 -0.88 -16.00
CA GLN A 79 -15.50 -1.45 -15.05
C GLN A 79 -16.21 -2.36 -14.06
N HIS A 80 -15.53 -3.45 -13.72
CA HIS A 80 -15.90 -4.34 -12.62
C HIS A 80 -14.71 -4.42 -11.65
N TRP A 81 -14.91 -3.93 -10.43
CA TRP A 81 -13.89 -3.91 -9.38
C TRP A 81 -14.13 -5.04 -8.40
N VAL A 82 -13.11 -5.84 -8.15
CA VAL A 82 -13.06 -6.85 -7.10
C VAL A 82 -12.18 -6.32 -5.98
N LEU A 83 -12.81 -5.86 -4.90
CA LEU A 83 -12.15 -5.34 -3.71
C LEU A 83 -11.78 -6.51 -2.79
N TYR A 84 -10.49 -6.78 -2.66
CA TYR A 84 -9.97 -7.94 -1.94
C TYR A 84 -9.23 -7.49 -0.68
N ASP A 85 -9.71 -7.91 0.50
CA ASP A 85 -9.11 -7.60 1.79
C ASP A 85 -9.38 -8.71 2.82
N THR A 86 -8.58 -8.77 3.87
CA THR A 86 -8.78 -9.71 4.99
C THR A 86 -9.82 -9.22 5.99
N ASP A 87 -9.99 -7.89 6.13
CA ASP A 87 -10.84 -7.25 7.12
C ASP A 87 -12.25 -6.97 6.57
N PRO A 88 -13.28 -7.70 7.01
CA PRO A 88 -14.65 -7.50 6.54
C PRO A 88 -15.18 -6.09 6.88
N ARG A 89 -14.70 -5.44 7.95
CA ARG A 89 -15.14 -4.09 8.32
C ARG A 89 -14.70 -3.05 7.28
N LEU A 90 -13.50 -3.24 6.69
CA LEU A 90 -13.00 -2.38 5.63
C LEU A 90 -13.77 -2.63 4.32
N LEU A 91 -14.06 -3.90 4.01
CA LEU A 91 -14.87 -4.27 2.85
C LEU A 91 -16.29 -3.69 2.93
N ASP A 92 -16.92 -3.75 4.11
CA ASP A 92 -18.25 -3.14 4.34
C ASP A 92 -18.21 -1.62 4.11
N ALA A 93 -17.16 -0.94 4.59
CA ALA A 93 -16.97 0.49 4.38
C ALA A 93 -16.70 0.86 2.90
N ALA A 94 -16.08 -0.04 2.12
CA ALA A 94 -15.79 0.19 0.72
C ALA A 94 -17.01 0.11 -0.21
N CYS A 95 -18.12 -0.51 0.24
CA CYS A 95 -19.32 -0.76 -0.57
C CYS A 95 -20.27 0.44 -0.70
N GLY A 96 -20.04 1.56 0.03
CA GLY A 96 -21.02 2.64 0.19
C GLY A 96 -21.09 3.62 -0.99
N ASP A 97 -20.11 3.65 -1.88
CA ASP A 97 -19.95 4.71 -2.86
C ASP A 97 -20.36 4.28 -4.29
N THR A 98 -20.97 5.20 -5.03
CA THR A 98 -21.19 5.03 -6.48
C THR A 98 -19.96 5.56 -7.22
N TRP A 99 -19.28 4.68 -7.93
CA TRP A 99 -18.14 5.04 -8.76
C TRP A 99 -18.55 5.25 -10.20
N THR A 100 -17.82 6.12 -10.90
CA THR A 100 -18.10 6.43 -12.31
C THR A 100 -16.79 6.35 -13.09
N SER A 101 -16.83 5.80 -14.31
CA SER A 101 -15.67 5.82 -15.22
C SER A 101 -15.41 7.22 -15.78
N ALA A 102 -14.27 7.40 -16.44
CA ALA A 102 -13.89 8.68 -17.04
C ALA A 102 -14.83 9.18 -18.14
N ASP A 103 -15.59 8.29 -18.75
CA ASP A 103 -16.56 8.57 -19.84
C ASP A 103 -18.02 8.32 -19.43
N GLY A 104 -18.28 8.11 -18.14
CA GLY A 104 -19.61 7.93 -17.58
C GLY A 104 -20.18 6.52 -17.71
N GLU A 105 -19.38 5.56 -18.17
CA GLU A 105 -19.81 4.15 -18.27
C GLU A 105 -19.96 3.50 -16.89
N PRO A 106 -20.76 2.42 -16.76
CA PRO A 106 -21.05 1.78 -15.48
C PRO A 106 -19.78 1.25 -14.78
N VAL A 107 -19.73 1.47 -13.47
CA VAL A 107 -18.74 0.84 -12.58
C VAL A 107 -19.49 -0.02 -11.57
N THR A 108 -19.15 -1.30 -11.52
CA THR A 108 -19.69 -2.25 -10.54
C THR A 108 -18.58 -2.63 -9.55
N VAL A 109 -18.98 -2.90 -8.31
CA VAL A 109 -18.05 -3.27 -7.22
C VAL A 109 -18.51 -4.57 -6.60
N GLU A 110 -17.58 -5.51 -6.44
CA GLU A 110 -17.73 -6.75 -5.68
C GLU A 110 -16.69 -6.75 -4.55
N THR A 111 -17.07 -7.15 -3.36
CA THR A 111 -16.11 -7.36 -2.25
C THR A 111 -15.80 -8.84 -2.11
N ARG A 112 -14.53 -9.16 -1.85
CA ARG A 112 -14.08 -10.52 -1.63
C ARG A 112 -13.12 -10.58 -0.45
N LYS A 113 -13.54 -11.29 0.60
CA LYS A 113 -12.66 -11.53 1.75
C LYS A 113 -11.61 -12.59 1.42
N GLY A 114 -10.34 -12.27 1.67
CA GLY A 114 -9.24 -13.22 1.50
C GLY A 114 -7.90 -12.66 1.93
N ASP A 115 -6.93 -13.57 2.06
CA ASP A 115 -5.55 -13.28 2.47
C ASP A 115 -4.62 -13.33 1.26
N ILE A 116 -3.71 -12.35 1.13
CA ILE A 116 -2.73 -12.27 0.04
C ILE A 116 -1.89 -13.56 -0.07
N GLY A 117 -1.53 -14.18 1.07
CA GLY A 117 -0.79 -15.44 1.07
C GLY A 117 -1.57 -16.62 0.49
N SER A 118 -2.89 -16.52 0.36
CA SER A 118 -3.75 -17.52 -0.27
C SER A 118 -4.06 -17.23 -1.74
N LEU A 119 -3.74 -16.04 -2.25
CA LEU A 119 -4.01 -15.61 -3.64
C LEU A 119 -3.30 -16.54 -4.63
N ARG A 120 -4.01 -16.95 -5.68
CA ARG A 120 -3.51 -17.83 -6.74
C ARG A 120 -3.79 -17.23 -8.12
N ALA A 121 -3.01 -17.63 -9.11
CA ALA A 121 -3.21 -17.19 -10.50
C ALA A 121 -4.63 -17.52 -11.02
N ALA A 122 -5.24 -18.60 -10.53
CA ALA A 122 -6.61 -18.97 -10.90
C ALA A 122 -7.64 -17.94 -10.44
N ASP A 123 -7.39 -17.21 -9.35
CA ASP A 123 -8.29 -16.17 -8.83
C ASP A 123 -8.29 -14.94 -9.75
N LEU A 124 -7.16 -14.65 -10.38
CA LEU A 124 -6.95 -13.48 -11.25
C LEU A 124 -7.18 -13.78 -12.73
N VAL A 125 -7.74 -14.95 -13.08
CA VAL A 125 -8.07 -15.27 -14.48
C VAL A 125 -9.11 -14.29 -15.00
N GLY A 126 -8.82 -13.63 -16.13
CA GLY A 126 -9.69 -12.62 -16.73
C GLY A 126 -9.52 -11.21 -16.13
N ALA A 127 -8.64 -11.02 -15.16
CA ALA A 127 -8.29 -9.68 -14.69
C ALA A 127 -7.62 -8.87 -15.80
N SER A 128 -8.07 -7.62 -15.98
CA SER A 128 -7.48 -6.64 -16.88
C SER A 128 -6.39 -5.82 -16.20
N LEU A 129 -6.47 -5.69 -14.89
CA LEU A 129 -5.58 -4.90 -14.05
C LEU A 129 -5.58 -5.45 -12.62
N VAL A 130 -4.42 -5.48 -12.00
CA VAL A 130 -4.28 -5.65 -10.54
C VAL A 130 -3.79 -4.33 -9.95
N THR A 131 -4.41 -3.90 -8.85
CA THR A 131 -3.98 -2.72 -8.09
C THR A 131 -3.68 -3.08 -6.64
N ALA A 132 -2.83 -2.32 -6.00
CA ALA A 132 -2.65 -2.29 -4.56
C ALA A 132 -2.17 -0.89 -4.15
N SER A 133 -2.55 -0.43 -2.97
CA SER A 133 -2.15 0.89 -2.47
C SER A 133 -1.75 0.81 -1.01
N ALA A 134 -0.52 1.25 -0.67
CA ALA A 134 0.03 1.21 0.68
C ALA A 134 -0.06 -0.19 1.33
N LEU A 135 0.20 -1.23 0.54
CA LEU A 135 0.11 -2.63 0.94
C LEU A 135 1.47 -3.31 1.06
N LEU A 136 2.40 -3.00 0.15
CA LEU A 136 3.59 -3.83 -0.05
C LEU A 136 4.51 -3.90 1.17
N ASP A 137 4.59 -2.82 1.93
CA ASP A 137 5.46 -2.71 3.12
C ASP A 137 5.04 -3.63 4.28
N VAL A 138 3.77 -4.02 4.33
CA VAL A 138 3.24 -4.97 5.32
C VAL A 138 3.22 -6.42 4.82
N LEU A 139 3.88 -6.70 3.70
CA LEU A 139 4.01 -8.03 3.12
C LEU A 139 5.42 -8.59 3.32
N THR A 140 5.51 -9.92 3.33
CA THR A 140 6.76 -10.66 3.25
C THR A 140 7.26 -10.74 1.79
N ALA A 141 8.52 -11.08 1.59
CA ALA A 141 9.07 -11.30 0.25
C ALA A 141 8.34 -12.43 -0.51
N ALA A 142 7.92 -13.48 0.20
CA ALA A 142 7.17 -14.59 -0.40
C ALA A 142 5.78 -14.17 -0.90
N GLU A 143 5.10 -13.27 -0.19
CA GLU A 143 3.79 -12.75 -0.61
C GLU A 143 3.92 -11.81 -1.82
N VAL A 144 4.94 -10.96 -1.86
CA VAL A 144 5.22 -10.12 -3.04
C VAL A 144 5.54 -10.98 -4.26
N GLU A 145 6.35 -12.05 -4.08
CA GLU A 145 6.60 -13.03 -5.15
C GLU A 145 5.32 -13.74 -5.61
N ALA A 146 4.44 -14.10 -4.68
CA ALA A 146 3.17 -14.75 -5.00
C ALA A 146 2.24 -13.81 -5.81
N ILE A 147 2.14 -12.52 -5.43
CA ILE A 147 1.41 -11.52 -6.20
C ILE A 147 1.97 -11.43 -7.62
N ALA A 148 3.29 -11.25 -7.77
CA ALA A 148 3.91 -11.14 -9.08
C ALA A 148 3.73 -12.41 -9.92
N ALA A 149 3.74 -13.60 -9.30
CA ALA A 149 3.52 -14.88 -9.97
C ALA A 149 2.06 -15.10 -10.40
N ALA A 150 1.11 -14.60 -9.62
CA ALA A 150 -0.32 -14.73 -9.92
C ALA A 150 -0.79 -13.73 -10.99
N THR A 151 -0.11 -12.60 -11.15
CA THR A 151 -0.53 -11.49 -11.99
C THR A 151 -0.02 -11.67 -13.42
N ALA A 152 -0.94 -11.91 -14.37
CA ALA A 152 -0.65 -12.03 -15.80
C ALA A 152 -1.05 -10.79 -16.62
N CYS A 153 -1.65 -9.78 -16.00
CA CYS A 153 -2.06 -8.50 -16.57
C CYS A 153 -1.19 -7.36 -16.02
N PRO A 154 -1.36 -6.10 -16.48
CA PRO A 154 -0.72 -4.95 -15.84
C PRO A 154 -1.00 -4.88 -14.35
N ALA A 155 -0.01 -4.41 -13.56
CA ALA A 155 -0.16 -4.17 -12.13
C ALA A 155 0.25 -2.74 -11.78
N LEU A 156 -0.62 -1.99 -11.09
CA LEU A 156 -0.36 -0.65 -10.58
C LEU A 156 -0.32 -0.68 -9.04
N LEU A 157 0.88 -0.58 -8.48
CA LEU A 157 1.14 -0.66 -7.04
C LEU A 157 1.58 0.71 -6.56
N THR A 158 0.78 1.36 -5.70
CA THR A 158 0.98 2.76 -5.34
C THR A 158 1.31 2.95 -3.86
N LEU A 159 1.95 4.08 -3.54
CA LEU A 159 2.20 4.54 -2.18
C LEU A 159 3.00 3.53 -1.33
N SER A 160 3.98 2.85 -1.93
CA SER A 160 4.91 2.01 -1.20
C SER A 160 5.94 2.89 -0.50
N VAL A 161 6.03 2.82 0.83
CA VAL A 161 7.01 3.59 1.62
C VAL A 161 8.44 3.21 1.24
N VAL A 162 9.36 4.17 1.32
CA VAL A 162 10.79 3.98 0.99
C VAL A 162 11.72 4.38 2.14
N GLY A 163 11.20 4.47 3.36
CA GLY A 163 11.98 4.72 4.57
C GLY A 163 12.58 6.13 4.65
N ARG A 164 12.05 7.08 3.91
CA ARG A 164 12.53 8.46 3.94
C ARG A 164 11.42 9.41 4.36
N VAL A 165 11.66 10.09 5.48
CA VAL A 165 10.79 11.14 6.03
C VAL A 165 11.61 12.42 6.19
N ARG A 166 11.00 13.57 5.95
CA ARG A 166 11.57 14.89 6.21
C ARG A 166 10.55 15.76 6.91
N LEU A 167 10.98 16.43 7.96
CA LEU A 167 10.18 17.41 8.67
C LEU A 167 10.84 18.78 8.58
N PHE A 168 10.04 19.82 8.46
CA PHE A 168 10.50 21.20 8.38
C PHE A 168 9.74 22.05 9.39
N PRO A 169 10.44 22.74 10.33
CA PRO A 169 11.88 22.71 10.54
C PRO A 169 12.38 21.33 10.99
N SER A 170 13.66 21.03 10.76
CA SER A 170 14.28 19.78 11.21
C SER A 170 14.51 19.78 12.73
N ASP A 171 14.52 18.60 13.36
CA ASP A 171 14.87 18.39 14.76
C ASP A 171 15.99 17.32 14.83
N PRO A 172 16.95 17.43 15.76
CA PRO A 172 18.02 16.44 15.89
C PRO A 172 17.55 14.99 16.03
N LEU A 173 16.36 14.76 16.62
CA LEU A 173 15.81 13.41 16.84
C LEU A 173 15.13 12.80 15.60
N ASP A 174 14.91 13.57 14.53
CA ASP A 174 14.23 13.08 13.32
C ASP A 174 14.89 11.82 12.73
N ALA A 175 16.22 11.81 12.67
CA ALA A 175 16.97 10.71 12.07
C ALA A 175 16.89 9.42 12.91
N ASP A 176 16.96 9.51 14.23
CA ASP A 176 16.89 8.35 15.12
C ASP A 176 15.48 7.73 15.10
N LEU A 177 14.43 8.57 15.13
CA LEU A 177 13.06 8.12 15.02
C LEU A 177 12.76 7.49 13.65
N ALA A 178 13.28 8.09 12.56
CA ALA A 178 13.13 7.50 11.22
C ALA A 178 13.81 6.14 11.13
N ALA A 179 15.03 5.98 11.63
CA ALA A 179 15.74 4.70 11.63
C ALA A 179 15.02 3.64 12.49
N ALA A 180 14.49 4.05 13.65
CA ALA A 180 13.73 3.17 14.54
C ALA A 180 12.42 2.72 13.87
N PHE A 181 11.69 3.63 13.23
CA PHE A 181 10.47 3.32 12.48
C PHE A 181 10.75 2.36 11.32
N ASP A 182 11.80 2.58 10.55
CA ASP A 182 12.19 1.68 9.46
C ASP A 182 12.51 0.26 9.96
N ALA A 183 13.17 0.16 11.12
CA ALA A 183 13.44 -1.13 11.76
C ALA A 183 12.14 -1.80 12.24
N HIS A 184 11.19 -1.00 12.78
CA HIS A 184 9.87 -1.45 13.18
C HIS A 184 9.07 -2.05 11.99
N GLN A 185 9.10 -1.41 10.83
CA GLN A 185 8.41 -1.90 9.64
C GLN A 185 8.99 -3.22 9.10
N ARG A 186 10.24 -3.57 9.43
CA ARG A 186 10.88 -4.84 9.01
C ARG A 186 10.70 -5.99 10.00
N ARG A 187 9.91 -5.81 11.05
CA ARG A 187 9.64 -6.88 12.03
C ARG A 187 8.93 -8.07 11.38
N ASP A 188 9.07 -9.22 11.97
CA ASP A 188 8.38 -10.45 11.59
C ASP A 188 8.59 -10.87 10.12
N GLY A 189 9.70 -10.41 9.50
CA GLY A 189 10.04 -10.75 8.11
C GLY A 189 9.30 -9.89 7.06
N LEU A 190 8.65 -8.81 7.47
CA LEU A 190 8.02 -7.85 6.56
C LEU A 190 9.07 -7.07 5.79
N LEU A 191 8.74 -6.66 4.58
CA LEU A 191 9.67 -5.95 3.69
C LEU A 191 9.89 -4.49 4.11
N GLY A 192 8.87 -3.83 4.68
CA GLY A 192 8.94 -2.42 5.03
C GLY A 192 9.42 -1.57 3.84
N PRO A 193 10.39 -0.66 4.06
CA PRO A 193 10.90 0.22 3.01
C PRO A 193 11.55 -0.47 1.80
N ALA A 194 11.87 -1.77 1.88
CA ALA A 194 12.44 -2.52 0.76
C ALA A 194 11.38 -3.07 -0.22
N ALA A 195 10.09 -2.95 0.12
CA ALA A 195 9.00 -3.60 -0.58
C ALA A 195 8.86 -3.18 -2.05
N ALA A 196 9.00 -1.88 -2.35
CA ALA A 196 8.92 -1.36 -3.71
C ALA A 196 10.00 -1.97 -4.61
N GLY A 197 11.25 -2.06 -4.12
CA GLY A 197 12.35 -2.70 -4.84
C GLY A 197 12.12 -4.18 -5.06
N ALA A 198 11.70 -4.90 -4.01
CA ALA A 198 11.39 -6.32 -4.09
C ALA A 198 10.27 -6.62 -5.11
N ALA A 199 9.22 -5.80 -5.15
CA ALA A 199 8.15 -5.91 -6.13
C ALA A 199 8.66 -5.65 -7.56
N ALA A 200 9.43 -4.58 -7.76
CA ALA A 200 10.01 -4.26 -9.07
C ALA A 200 10.84 -5.46 -9.61
N ASP A 201 11.70 -6.03 -8.77
CA ASP A 201 12.52 -7.19 -9.12
C ASP A 201 11.67 -8.44 -9.40
N ALA A 202 10.62 -8.69 -8.59
CA ALA A 202 9.76 -9.84 -8.76
C ALA A 202 9.01 -9.82 -10.10
N PHE A 203 8.47 -8.67 -10.49
CA PHE A 203 7.81 -8.48 -11.79
C PHE A 203 8.81 -8.51 -12.95
N ALA A 204 9.98 -7.86 -12.81
CA ALA A 204 11.01 -7.86 -13.86
C ALA A 204 11.55 -9.26 -14.16
N ARG A 205 11.77 -10.10 -13.13
CA ARG A 205 12.16 -11.50 -13.31
C ARG A 205 11.14 -12.33 -14.11
N ARG A 206 9.89 -11.89 -14.14
CA ARG A 206 8.80 -12.50 -14.94
C ARG A 206 8.62 -11.87 -16.31
N GLY A 207 9.58 -11.03 -16.73
CA GLY A 207 9.59 -10.40 -18.05
C GLY A 207 8.70 -9.17 -18.17
N ALA A 208 8.20 -8.62 -17.06
CA ALA A 208 7.47 -7.37 -17.11
C ALA A 208 8.40 -6.17 -17.29
N THR A 209 7.96 -5.18 -18.05
CA THR A 209 8.56 -3.85 -18.04
C THR A 209 8.04 -3.10 -16.81
N VAL A 210 8.95 -2.65 -15.96
CA VAL A 210 8.61 -1.97 -14.71
C VAL A 210 8.97 -0.50 -14.79
N LEU A 211 7.98 0.36 -14.52
CA LEU A 211 8.13 1.81 -14.39
C LEU A 211 7.91 2.21 -12.94
N THR A 212 8.80 3.03 -12.39
CA THR A 212 8.66 3.56 -11.02
C THR A 212 8.63 5.08 -11.03
N ARG A 213 7.83 5.68 -10.14
CA ARG A 213 7.73 7.14 -9.96
C ARG A 213 7.64 7.49 -8.48
N PRO A 214 8.29 8.56 -8.04
CA PRO A 214 8.13 9.04 -6.66
C PRO A 214 6.71 9.59 -6.47
N SER A 215 6.10 9.23 -5.33
CA SER A 215 4.75 9.67 -4.94
C SER A 215 4.72 10.16 -3.48
N PRO A 216 5.51 11.18 -3.12
CA PRO A 216 5.61 11.62 -1.74
C PRO A 216 4.34 12.32 -1.25
N TRP A 217 3.93 12.04 -0.02
CA TRP A 217 3.08 12.97 0.70
C TRP A 217 3.86 14.27 0.94
N ARG A 218 3.19 15.39 0.74
CA ARG A 218 3.67 16.73 1.11
C ARG A 218 2.58 17.38 1.94
N LEU A 219 2.72 17.26 3.26
CA LEU A 219 1.73 17.73 4.22
C LEU A 219 2.19 19.08 4.79
N GLY A 220 1.24 19.98 4.97
CA GLY A 220 1.48 21.31 5.51
C GLY A 220 0.21 21.93 6.11
N PRO A 221 0.15 23.24 6.26
CA PRO A 221 -0.99 23.94 6.84
C PRO A 221 -2.32 23.52 6.19
N GLY A 222 -3.32 23.26 7.02
CA GLY A 222 -4.64 22.77 6.60
C GLY A 222 -4.77 21.24 6.54
N GLN A 223 -3.69 20.49 6.87
CA GLN A 223 -3.69 19.03 7.00
C GLN A 223 -3.32 18.60 8.43
N ASP A 224 -3.60 19.44 9.40
CA ASP A 224 -3.14 19.31 10.79
C ASP A 224 -3.60 18.00 11.43
N GLU A 225 -4.84 17.57 11.21
CA GLU A 225 -5.37 16.32 11.72
C GLU A 225 -4.56 15.12 11.22
N LEU A 226 -4.23 15.09 9.93
CA LEU A 226 -3.42 14.03 9.33
C LEU A 226 -1.99 14.05 9.87
N ILE A 227 -1.38 15.23 9.95
CA ILE A 227 -0.02 15.40 10.50
C ILE A 227 0.03 14.90 11.94
N ILE A 228 -0.92 15.30 12.79
CA ILE A 228 -0.99 14.89 14.19
C ILE A 228 -1.17 13.37 14.33
N ALA A 229 -2.11 12.79 13.59
CA ALA A 229 -2.36 11.36 13.63
C ALA A 229 -1.15 10.56 13.16
N TRP A 230 -0.51 10.98 12.05
CA TRP A 230 0.70 10.38 11.52
C TRP A 230 1.88 10.50 12.50
N LEU A 231 2.16 11.68 13.06
CA LEU A 231 3.24 11.89 14.03
C LEU A 231 3.10 10.97 15.24
N ARG A 232 1.91 10.86 15.80
CA ARG A 232 1.65 10.00 16.95
C ARG A 232 1.94 8.53 16.63
N GLY A 233 1.44 8.05 15.49
CA GLY A 233 1.70 6.67 15.05
C GLY A 233 3.17 6.41 14.75
N TRP A 234 3.84 7.33 14.06
CA TRP A 234 5.24 7.24 13.67
C TRP A 234 6.17 7.21 14.90
N VAL A 235 5.97 8.12 15.87
CA VAL A 235 6.74 8.17 17.10
C VAL A 235 6.46 6.95 17.98
N ALA A 236 5.21 6.53 18.11
CA ALA A 236 4.85 5.36 18.91
C ALA A 236 5.51 4.08 18.38
N ALA A 237 5.49 3.87 17.07
CA ALA A 237 6.13 2.72 16.44
C ALA A 237 7.67 2.77 16.57
N ALA A 238 8.26 3.96 16.45
CA ALA A 238 9.70 4.14 16.66
C ALA A 238 10.12 3.81 18.09
N VAL A 239 9.36 4.27 19.09
CA VAL A 239 9.62 4.01 20.52
C VAL A 239 9.36 2.53 20.86
N GLU A 240 8.35 1.89 20.28
CA GLU A 240 8.16 0.44 20.44
C GLU A 240 9.39 -0.36 19.99
N GLN A 241 10.02 0.07 18.88
CA GLN A 241 11.25 -0.54 18.37
C GLN A 241 12.49 -0.17 19.18
N ARG A 242 12.57 1.07 19.66
CA ARG A 242 13.69 1.64 20.41
C ARG A 242 13.19 2.30 21.70
N PRO A 243 12.92 1.51 22.76
CA PRO A 243 12.41 2.04 24.05
C PRO A 243 13.36 3.01 24.75
N ASP A 244 14.64 2.98 24.41
CA ASP A 244 15.64 3.94 24.88
C ASP A 244 15.40 5.38 24.42
N LEU A 245 14.64 5.57 23.33
CA LEU A 245 14.25 6.90 22.85
C LEU A 245 13.07 7.52 23.62
N THR A 246 12.36 6.74 24.47
CA THR A 246 11.15 7.19 25.18
C THR A 246 11.33 8.53 25.92
N PRO A 247 12.41 8.77 26.70
CA PRO A 247 12.53 10.01 27.46
C PRO A 247 12.58 11.28 26.60
N GLU A 248 13.09 11.16 25.37
CA GLU A 248 13.26 12.28 24.45
C GLU A 248 12.08 12.41 23.48
N ALA A 249 11.41 11.28 23.18
CA ALA A 249 10.32 11.19 22.22
C ALA A 249 9.07 11.97 22.65
N ASP A 250 8.73 11.98 23.95
CA ASP A 250 7.59 12.74 24.47
C ASP A 250 7.80 14.24 24.30
N ALA A 251 8.98 14.74 24.65
CA ALA A 251 9.31 16.14 24.47
C ALA A 251 9.40 16.52 22.99
N TYR A 252 9.94 15.64 22.15
CA TYR A 252 9.95 15.79 20.70
C TYR A 252 8.52 15.89 20.13
N LEU A 253 7.66 14.93 20.47
CA LEU A 253 6.28 14.94 20.00
C LEU A 253 5.54 16.22 20.41
N GLY A 254 5.73 16.69 21.66
CA GLY A 254 5.17 17.97 22.11
C GLY A 254 5.59 19.13 21.21
N ARG A 255 6.90 19.29 20.96
CA ARG A 255 7.42 20.37 20.08
C ARG A 255 6.85 20.29 18.66
N ARG A 256 6.68 19.07 18.11
CA ARG A 256 6.13 18.88 16.76
C ARG A 256 4.66 19.22 16.69
N LEU A 257 3.87 18.83 17.71
CA LEU A 257 2.45 19.18 17.81
C LEU A 257 2.25 20.70 17.98
N ASP A 258 3.07 21.36 18.78
CA ASP A 258 3.04 22.81 18.93
C ASP A 258 3.38 23.52 17.61
N ALA A 259 4.39 23.04 16.89
CA ALA A 259 4.76 23.57 15.58
C ALA A 259 3.65 23.36 14.54
N CYS A 260 2.97 22.22 14.58
CA CYS A 260 1.81 21.93 13.75
C CYS A 260 0.65 22.90 14.05
N ALA A 261 0.28 23.07 15.32
CA ALA A 261 -0.77 23.98 15.76
C ALA A 261 -0.48 25.44 15.41
N ALA A 262 0.80 25.84 15.35
CA ALA A 262 1.24 27.15 14.90
C ALA A 262 1.28 27.30 13.36
N GLY A 263 0.93 26.27 12.59
CA GLY A 263 1.03 26.26 11.12
C GLY A 263 2.47 26.27 10.59
N GLY A 264 3.45 25.97 11.45
CA GLY A 264 4.89 26.02 11.13
C GLY A 264 5.52 24.67 10.80
N LEU A 265 4.75 23.58 10.75
CA LEU A 265 5.26 22.25 10.44
C LEU A 265 4.88 21.80 9.05
N ALA A 266 5.86 21.37 8.27
CA ALA A 266 5.64 20.62 7.04
C ALA A 266 6.29 19.23 7.14
N VAL A 267 5.64 18.23 6.55
CA VAL A 267 6.08 16.83 6.58
C VAL A 267 6.11 16.28 5.15
N GLU A 268 7.22 15.67 4.77
CA GLU A 268 7.35 14.94 3.53
C GLU A 268 7.62 13.46 3.83
N VAL A 269 6.65 12.59 3.47
CA VAL A 269 6.79 11.13 3.59
C VAL A 269 6.96 10.56 2.18
N HIS A 270 8.10 9.92 1.93
CA HIS A 270 8.43 9.45 0.59
C HIS A 270 7.85 8.07 0.32
N HIS A 271 7.16 7.99 -0.80
CA HIS A 271 6.62 6.75 -1.38
C HIS A 271 7.06 6.63 -2.84
N VAL A 272 6.87 5.44 -3.39
CA VAL A 272 7.06 5.14 -4.82
C VAL A 272 5.82 4.43 -5.33
N ASP A 273 5.38 4.84 -6.52
CA ASP A 273 4.40 4.13 -7.33
C ASP A 273 5.12 3.29 -8.39
N LEU A 274 4.58 2.12 -8.67
CA LEU A 274 5.12 1.15 -9.60
C LEU A 274 4.03 0.69 -10.57
N LEU A 275 4.35 0.72 -11.86
CA LEU A 275 3.56 0.08 -12.91
C LEU A 275 4.39 -1.06 -13.52
N ALA A 276 3.90 -2.29 -13.41
CA ALA A 276 4.45 -3.45 -14.10
C ALA A 276 3.56 -3.80 -15.29
N VAL A 277 4.13 -3.84 -16.48
CA VAL A 277 3.44 -4.21 -17.73
C VAL A 277 4.03 -5.53 -18.21
N PRO A 278 3.24 -6.61 -18.32
CA PRO A 278 3.73 -7.88 -18.84
C PRO A 278 4.36 -7.72 -20.22
N GLY A 279 5.49 -8.39 -20.46
CA GLY A 279 6.06 -8.46 -21.80
C GLY A 279 5.05 -9.12 -22.74
N GLY A 280 4.73 -8.49 -23.87
CA GLY A 280 3.83 -9.07 -24.85
C GLY A 280 4.38 -10.43 -25.29
N SER A 281 3.54 -11.47 -25.27
CA SER A 281 3.84 -12.72 -25.95
C SER A 281 4.04 -12.40 -27.43
N ARG A 282 5.29 -12.49 -27.90
CA ARG A 282 5.59 -12.42 -29.34
C ARG A 282 5.11 -13.69 -30.04
#